data_d04d7e05c27a71e5f7cc951c8468988e
#
_entry.id   d04d7e05c27a71e5f7cc951c8468988e
#
_cell.length_a   1.000
_cell.length_b   1.000
_cell.length_c   1.000
_cell.angle_alpha   90.00
_cell.angle_beta   90.00
_cell.angle_gamma   90.00
#
_symmetry.space_group_name_H-M   'P 1'
#
loop_
_entity.id
_entity.type
_entity.pdbx_description
1 polymer ?
#
loop_
_entity_poly.entity_id
_entity_poly.type
_entity_poly.pdbx_seq_one_letter_code
_entity_poly.pdbx_strand_id
1 'polypeptide(L)'
;MDSGIEQNIPQIKKHIKNTYNAIDRTSETKPFFPHGTMIASILTNTQIKNTKIGITENINLYDVQVLDEHGKGDPSDTIEGIEWSIKQGVDIINLSFGFAKDDSRLKAAIEKAHLKGILIVASAGNNLGLSTDYPAKYENVLSISAVDKNKKNFAYAGQGKIDFVAPGVNVPVINTEGSIEIQSGTSFATAYASGVISLFIQNGLKNKEEIINRAEKLGEISIYGNGLIQYKN
;
A
#
# COMPACT_ATOMS: atom_id res chain seq x y z
N MET A 1 -4.12 -0.76 -5.56
CA MET A 1 -3.66 -1.07 -6.92
C MET A 1 -2.55 -2.09 -6.80
N ASP A 2 -2.70 -3.25 -7.46
CA ASP A 2 -1.79 -4.39 -7.32
C ASP A 2 -2.06 -5.45 -8.42
N SER A 3 -1.85 -6.74 -8.15
CA SER A 3 -2.03 -7.87 -9.06
C SER A 3 -3.46 -8.46 -9.10
N GLY A 4 -4.45 -7.77 -8.55
CA GLY A 4 -5.80 -8.27 -8.35
C GLY A 4 -5.99 -8.99 -7.01
N ILE A 5 -7.24 -9.08 -6.55
CA ILE A 5 -7.63 -9.67 -5.26
C ILE A 5 -8.47 -10.93 -5.50
N GLU A 6 -8.14 -12.02 -4.81
CA GLU A 6 -8.92 -13.26 -4.85
C GLU A 6 -10.30 -13.05 -4.21
N GLN A 7 -11.34 -13.25 -5.02
CA GLN A 7 -12.73 -13.01 -4.61
C GLN A 7 -13.42 -14.21 -3.94
N ASN A 8 -12.75 -15.36 -3.89
CA ASN A 8 -13.27 -16.55 -3.21
C ASN A 8 -12.96 -16.56 -1.70
N ILE A 9 -12.32 -15.51 -1.17
CA ILE A 9 -12.05 -15.34 0.25
C ILE A 9 -13.11 -14.40 0.85
N PRO A 10 -14.15 -14.95 1.55
CA PRO A 10 -15.32 -14.17 1.97
C PRO A 10 -14.95 -12.99 2.88
N GLN A 11 -13.91 -13.16 3.70
CA GLN A 11 -13.46 -12.15 4.66
C GLN A 11 -12.89 -10.90 3.97
N ILE A 12 -12.30 -11.06 2.79
CA ILE A 12 -11.77 -9.96 1.97
C ILE A 12 -12.86 -9.47 1.02
N LYS A 13 -13.57 -10.40 0.36
CA LYS A 13 -14.60 -10.11 -0.64
C LYS A 13 -15.66 -9.11 -0.16
N LYS A 14 -16.12 -9.24 1.09
CA LYS A 14 -17.14 -8.35 1.68
C LYS A 14 -16.75 -6.86 1.66
N HIS A 15 -15.46 -6.55 1.54
CA HIS A 15 -14.92 -5.19 1.50
C HIS A 15 -14.74 -4.67 0.08
N ILE A 16 -14.76 -5.56 -0.95
CA ILE A 16 -14.54 -5.15 -2.35
C ILE A 16 -15.81 -4.44 -2.85
N LYS A 17 -15.66 -3.17 -3.16
CA LYS A 17 -16.75 -2.32 -3.67
C LYS A 17 -16.85 -2.37 -5.20
N ASN A 18 -15.70 -2.36 -5.86
CA ASN A 18 -15.61 -2.37 -7.33
C ASN A 18 -14.25 -2.92 -7.75
N THR A 19 -14.15 -3.41 -8.98
CA THR A 19 -12.92 -3.97 -9.56
C THR A 19 -12.63 -3.33 -10.91
N TYR A 20 -11.37 -3.23 -11.27
CA TYR A 20 -10.94 -2.72 -12.56
C TYR A 20 -9.61 -3.35 -12.98
N ASN A 21 -9.56 -3.89 -14.19
CA ASN A 21 -8.34 -4.38 -14.80
C ASN A 21 -7.77 -3.30 -15.73
N ALA A 22 -6.69 -2.62 -15.31
CA ALA A 22 -6.08 -1.55 -16.09
C ALA A 22 -5.17 -2.09 -17.21
N ILE A 23 -4.73 -3.36 -17.11
CA ILE A 23 -3.91 -4.03 -18.13
C ILE A 23 -4.79 -4.44 -19.32
N ASP A 24 -5.94 -5.07 -19.01
CA ASP A 24 -6.93 -5.45 -20.01
C ASP A 24 -8.32 -4.94 -19.59
N ARG A 25 -8.67 -3.77 -20.11
CA ARG A 25 -9.90 -3.02 -19.75
C ARG A 25 -11.19 -3.75 -20.09
N THR A 26 -11.12 -4.84 -20.85
CA THR A 26 -12.26 -5.65 -21.28
C THR A 26 -12.46 -6.89 -20.40
N SER A 27 -11.49 -7.20 -19.54
CA SER A 27 -11.47 -8.37 -18.68
C SER A 27 -11.75 -8.03 -17.21
N GLU A 28 -12.22 -9.02 -16.46
CA GLU A 28 -12.25 -8.97 -15.00
C GLU A 28 -10.81 -9.03 -14.42
N THR A 29 -10.66 -8.61 -13.16
CA THR A 29 -9.40 -8.78 -12.44
C THR A 29 -9.10 -10.26 -12.20
N LYS A 30 -7.84 -10.65 -12.38
CA LYS A 30 -7.39 -12.06 -12.26
C LYS A 30 -6.18 -12.12 -11.34
N PRO A 31 -6.33 -12.60 -10.09
CA PRO A 31 -5.25 -12.61 -9.10
C PRO A 31 -4.26 -13.77 -9.32
N PHE A 32 -3.70 -13.91 -10.50
CA PHE A 32 -2.71 -14.94 -10.81
C PHE A 32 -1.43 -14.80 -9.96
N PHE A 33 -1.05 -13.58 -9.63
CA PHE A 33 0.02 -13.31 -8.69
C PHE A 33 -0.59 -12.97 -7.31
N PRO A 34 -0.21 -13.67 -6.23
CA PRO A 34 -0.95 -13.63 -4.96
C PRO A 34 -0.81 -12.32 -4.18
N HIS A 35 0.10 -11.43 -4.58
CA HIS A 35 0.51 -10.26 -3.82
C HIS A 35 -0.66 -9.33 -3.49
N GLY A 36 -1.53 -8.99 -4.45
CA GLY A 36 -2.67 -8.11 -4.22
C GLY A 36 -3.65 -8.65 -3.17
N THR A 37 -3.85 -9.97 -3.14
CA THR A 37 -4.66 -10.62 -2.10
C THR A 37 -4.01 -10.50 -0.72
N MET A 38 -2.70 -10.72 -0.64
CA MET A 38 -1.92 -10.57 0.59
C MET A 38 -1.99 -9.12 1.12
N ILE A 39 -1.83 -8.13 0.23
CA ILE A 39 -1.97 -6.71 0.57
C ILE A 39 -3.37 -6.39 1.08
N ALA A 40 -4.42 -6.86 0.40
CA ALA A 40 -5.80 -6.67 0.83
C ALA A 40 -6.08 -7.28 2.21
N SER A 41 -5.45 -8.42 2.54
CA SER A 41 -5.60 -9.06 3.84
C SER A 41 -5.09 -8.22 5.00
N ILE A 42 -4.05 -7.39 4.77
CA ILE A 42 -3.54 -6.45 5.79
C ILE A 42 -4.47 -5.24 5.95
N LEU A 43 -5.09 -4.78 4.87
CA LEU A 43 -6.03 -3.66 4.93
C LEU A 43 -7.32 -4.03 5.67
N THR A 44 -7.82 -5.24 5.48
CA THR A 44 -9.09 -5.71 6.05
C THR A 44 -8.90 -6.41 7.39
N ASN A 45 -9.73 -6.11 8.39
CA ASN A 45 -9.68 -6.84 9.67
C ASN A 45 -10.31 -8.23 9.51
N THR A 46 -9.48 -9.24 9.54
CA THR A 46 -9.87 -10.63 9.35
C THR A 46 -9.29 -11.51 10.46
N GLN A 47 -10.07 -12.48 10.91
CA GLN A 47 -9.62 -13.48 11.84
C GLN A 47 -9.65 -14.85 11.17
N ILE A 48 -8.51 -15.54 11.12
CA ILE A 48 -8.40 -16.93 10.70
C ILE A 48 -7.90 -17.75 11.88
N LYS A 49 -8.72 -18.71 12.32
CA LYS A 49 -8.48 -19.45 13.56
C LYS A 49 -8.27 -18.45 14.73
N ASN A 50 -7.11 -18.49 15.38
CA ASN A 50 -6.78 -17.60 16.49
C ASN A 50 -5.87 -16.43 16.09
N THR A 51 -5.60 -16.25 14.80
CA THR A 51 -4.74 -15.17 14.30
C THR A 51 -5.60 -14.05 13.73
N LYS A 52 -5.47 -12.87 14.31
CA LYS A 52 -6.06 -11.63 13.79
C LYS A 52 -5.10 -11.02 12.78
N ILE A 53 -5.59 -10.78 11.56
CA ILE A 53 -4.83 -10.16 10.47
C ILE A 53 -5.59 -8.92 10.02
N GLY A 54 -4.85 -7.85 9.73
CA GLY A 54 -5.39 -6.62 9.17
C GLY A 54 -5.79 -5.57 10.20
N ILE A 55 -6.11 -4.38 9.68
CA ILE A 55 -6.17 -3.14 10.45
C ILE A 55 -7.60 -2.70 10.72
N THR A 56 -8.49 -2.69 9.71
CA THR A 56 -9.83 -2.09 9.86
C THR A 56 -10.94 -2.89 9.21
N GLU A 57 -12.13 -2.87 9.82
CA GLU A 57 -13.35 -3.46 9.25
C GLU A 57 -14.15 -2.45 8.40
N ASN A 58 -13.97 -1.16 8.66
CA ASN A 58 -14.73 -0.10 8.01
C ASN A 58 -13.96 0.45 6.81
N ILE A 59 -13.80 -0.36 5.76
CA ILE A 59 -13.09 0.02 4.56
C ILE A 59 -13.83 -0.48 3.31
N ASN A 60 -13.86 0.34 2.27
CA ASN A 60 -14.27 -0.06 0.93
C ASN A 60 -13.00 -0.25 0.08
N LEU A 61 -12.75 -1.44 -0.40
CA LEU A 61 -11.66 -1.74 -1.30
C LEU A 61 -12.12 -1.57 -2.76
N TYR A 62 -11.31 -0.88 -3.53
CA TYR A 62 -11.40 -0.81 -4.98
C TYR A 62 -10.21 -1.60 -5.53
N ASP A 63 -10.50 -2.79 -6.07
CA ASP A 63 -9.46 -3.66 -6.63
C ASP A 63 -9.08 -3.20 -8.03
N VAL A 64 -7.87 -2.68 -8.18
CA VAL A 64 -7.35 -2.20 -9.47
C VAL A 64 -6.12 -3.01 -9.83
N GLN A 65 -6.26 -3.88 -10.82
CA GLN A 65 -5.16 -4.69 -11.32
C GLN A 65 -4.29 -3.89 -12.29
N VAL A 66 -3.02 -3.72 -11.91
CA VAL A 66 -1.97 -3.02 -12.67
C VAL A 66 -0.68 -3.82 -12.77
N LEU A 67 -0.62 -4.96 -12.06
CA LEU A 67 0.50 -5.90 -12.13
C LEU A 67 0.05 -7.19 -12.83
N ASP A 68 0.90 -7.71 -13.69
CA ASP A 68 0.67 -8.93 -14.45
C ASP A 68 0.81 -10.21 -13.59
N GLU A 69 0.74 -11.36 -14.23
CA GLU A 69 0.87 -12.68 -13.62
C GLU A 69 2.26 -12.97 -13.02
N HIS A 70 3.25 -12.13 -13.32
CA HIS A 70 4.60 -12.20 -12.78
C HIS A 70 4.86 -11.12 -11.72
N GLY A 71 3.84 -10.33 -11.35
CA GLY A 71 3.97 -9.20 -10.43
C GLY A 71 4.70 -8.00 -11.02
N LYS A 72 4.78 -7.90 -12.36
CA LYS A 72 5.40 -6.77 -13.06
C LYS A 72 4.33 -5.77 -13.46
N GLY A 73 4.62 -4.49 -13.28
CA GLY A 73 3.78 -3.38 -13.69
C GLY A 73 4.40 -2.53 -14.78
N ASP A 74 3.53 -1.88 -15.56
CA ASP A 74 3.90 -0.80 -16.49
C ASP A 74 3.41 0.55 -15.97
N PRO A 75 4.18 1.63 -16.10
CA PRO A 75 3.72 2.97 -15.73
C PRO A 75 2.40 3.37 -16.40
N SER A 76 2.15 2.95 -17.64
CA SER A 76 0.91 3.27 -18.36
C SER A 76 -0.32 2.64 -17.72
N ASP A 77 -0.23 1.38 -17.27
CA ASP A 77 -1.33 0.69 -16.59
C ASP A 77 -1.56 1.29 -15.19
N THR A 78 -0.47 1.68 -14.52
CA THR A 78 -0.56 2.39 -13.25
C THR A 78 -1.26 3.75 -13.40
N ILE A 79 -0.95 4.51 -14.44
CA ILE A 79 -1.61 5.79 -14.78
C ILE A 79 -3.10 5.58 -15.01
N GLU A 80 -3.46 4.57 -15.81
CA GLU A 80 -4.86 4.25 -16.08
C GLU A 80 -5.60 3.88 -14.79
N GLY A 81 -4.98 3.08 -13.93
CA GLY A 81 -5.54 2.72 -12.63
C GLY A 81 -5.74 3.95 -11.72
N ILE A 82 -4.80 4.90 -11.71
CA ILE A 82 -4.92 6.17 -10.97
C ILE A 82 -6.09 6.99 -11.50
N GLU A 83 -6.22 7.14 -12.82
CA GLU A 83 -7.32 7.87 -13.45
C GLU A 83 -8.69 7.25 -13.12
N TRP A 84 -8.78 5.92 -13.15
CA TRP A 84 -9.98 5.22 -12.74
C TRP A 84 -10.28 5.44 -11.25
N SER A 85 -9.28 5.37 -10.38
CA SER A 85 -9.43 5.60 -8.94
C SER A 85 -9.89 7.02 -8.60
N ILE A 86 -9.40 8.02 -9.35
CA ILE A 86 -9.88 9.41 -9.25
C ILE A 86 -11.39 9.49 -9.57
N LYS A 87 -11.85 8.80 -10.62
CA LYS A 87 -13.27 8.76 -11.01
C LYS A 87 -14.14 8.07 -9.97
N GLN A 88 -13.59 7.10 -9.21
CA GLN A 88 -14.30 6.43 -8.12
C GLN A 88 -14.38 7.27 -6.85
N GLY A 89 -13.59 8.35 -6.73
CA GLY A 89 -13.58 9.21 -5.56
C GLY A 89 -13.03 8.54 -4.31
N VAL A 90 -11.96 7.74 -4.46
CA VAL A 90 -11.30 7.08 -3.33
C VAL A 90 -10.58 8.08 -2.44
N ASP A 91 -10.42 7.77 -1.14
CA ASP A 91 -9.65 8.60 -0.20
C ASP A 91 -8.15 8.29 -0.25
N ILE A 92 -7.78 7.03 -0.53
CA ILE A 92 -6.40 6.54 -0.50
C ILE A 92 -6.13 5.70 -1.75
N ILE A 93 -4.95 5.88 -2.35
CA ILE A 93 -4.38 4.97 -3.34
C ILE A 93 -3.16 4.30 -2.70
N ASN A 94 -3.23 2.98 -2.51
CA ASN A 94 -2.11 2.15 -2.05
C ASN A 94 -1.36 1.57 -3.25
N LEU A 95 -0.05 1.82 -3.34
CA LEU A 95 0.86 1.33 -4.38
C LEU A 95 1.96 0.51 -3.70
N SER A 96 1.71 -0.80 -3.52
CA SER A 96 2.65 -1.72 -2.87
C SER A 96 3.73 -2.25 -3.83
N PHE A 97 4.10 -1.46 -4.82
CA PHE A 97 5.15 -1.72 -5.81
C PHE A 97 5.83 -0.42 -6.22
N GLY A 98 6.90 -0.52 -7.02
CA GLY A 98 7.60 0.65 -7.50
C GLY A 98 8.38 0.42 -8.79
N PHE A 99 8.88 1.52 -9.35
CA PHE A 99 9.69 1.57 -10.55
C PHE A 99 11.05 2.18 -10.24
N ALA A 100 12.12 1.61 -10.80
CA ALA A 100 13.47 2.16 -10.62
C ALA A 100 13.69 3.48 -11.38
N LYS A 101 12.90 3.75 -12.42
CA LYS A 101 13.02 4.94 -13.28
C LYS A 101 11.86 5.89 -13.08
N ASP A 102 12.16 7.18 -13.20
CA ASP A 102 11.17 8.25 -13.24
C ASP A 102 10.35 8.18 -14.54
N ASP A 103 9.04 8.47 -14.43
CA ASP A 103 8.14 8.68 -15.58
C ASP A 103 7.32 9.95 -15.33
N SER A 104 7.54 10.97 -16.16
CA SER A 104 6.87 12.26 -16.03
C SER A 104 5.34 12.19 -16.18
N ARG A 105 4.82 11.19 -16.92
CA ARG A 105 3.38 10.96 -17.08
C ARG A 105 2.79 10.39 -15.79
N LEU A 106 3.51 9.44 -15.15
CA LEU A 106 3.12 8.91 -13.83
C LEU A 106 3.14 10.02 -12.78
N LYS A 107 4.17 10.87 -12.79
CA LYS A 107 4.24 12.03 -11.90
C LYS A 107 3.02 12.96 -12.07
N ALA A 108 2.63 13.25 -13.30
CA ALA A 108 1.46 14.09 -13.59
C ALA A 108 0.14 13.45 -13.11
N ALA A 109 -0.03 12.13 -13.26
CA ALA A 109 -1.20 11.41 -12.75
C ALA A 109 -1.26 11.43 -11.20
N ILE A 110 -0.12 11.27 -10.53
CA ILE A 110 0.03 11.41 -9.07
C ILE A 110 -0.36 12.83 -8.62
N GLU A 111 0.14 13.86 -9.27
CA GLU A 111 -0.21 15.26 -8.96
C GLU A 111 -1.71 15.51 -9.11
N LYS A 112 -2.30 14.99 -10.19
CA LYS A 112 -3.75 15.10 -10.43
C LYS A 112 -4.56 14.43 -9.31
N ALA A 113 -4.18 13.24 -8.85
CA ALA A 113 -4.83 12.56 -7.73
C ALA A 113 -4.67 13.36 -6.43
N HIS A 114 -3.47 13.87 -6.16
CA HIS A 114 -3.19 14.71 -4.99
C HIS A 114 -4.06 15.98 -4.96
N LEU A 115 -4.19 16.69 -6.09
CA LEU A 115 -5.04 17.87 -6.22
C LEU A 115 -6.54 17.57 -6.00
N LYS A 116 -6.96 16.32 -6.11
CA LYS A 116 -8.31 15.85 -5.75
C LYS A 116 -8.44 15.47 -4.27
N GLY A 117 -7.37 15.66 -3.47
CA GLY A 117 -7.36 15.34 -2.05
C GLY A 117 -7.16 13.86 -1.75
N ILE A 118 -6.73 13.07 -2.74
CA ILE A 118 -6.45 11.63 -2.56
C ILE A 118 -5.05 11.48 -1.97
N LEU A 119 -4.94 10.73 -0.88
CA LEU A 119 -3.65 10.38 -0.30
C LEU A 119 -3.04 9.20 -1.05
N ILE A 120 -1.80 9.36 -1.52
CA ILE A 120 -1.07 8.31 -2.23
C ILE A 120 -0.01 7.76 -1.32
N VAL A 121 -0.06 6.46 -1.07
CA VAL A 121 0.86 5.74 -0.18
C VAL A 121 1.60 4.69 -1.00
N ALA A 122 2.92 4.75 -1.04
CA ALA A 122 3.72 3.87 -1.88
C ALA A 122 4.91 3.26 -1.14
N SER A 123 5.30 2.05 -1.56
CA SER A 123 6.43 1.33 -1.00
C SER A 123 7.76 1.95 -1.40
N ALA A 124 8.69 2.04 -0.46
CA ALA A 124 10.03 2.57 -0.71
C ALA A 124 10.88 1.68 -1.64
N GLY A 125 10.45 0.42 -1.87
CA GLY A 125 11.19 -0.56 -2.65
C GLY A 125 12.03 -1.50 -1.78
N ASN A 126 12.49 -2.60 -2.38
CA ASN A 126 13.29 -3.65 -1.72
C ASN A 126 14.60 -3.85 -2.48
N ASN A 127 15.43 -2.80 -2.56
CA ASN A 127 16.62 -2.72 -3.39
C ASN A 127 17.94 -2.62 -2.60
N LEU A 128 18.00 -3.24 -1.42
CA LEU A 128 19.20 -3.30 -0.57
C LEU A 128 19.67 -1.90 -0.08
N GLY A 129 18.75 -0.99 0.16
CA GLY A 129 19.07 0.34 0.67
C GLY A 129 19.62 1.32 -0.37
N LEU A 130 19.55 1.01 -1.65
CA LEU A 130 20.14 1.85 -2.69
C LEU A 130 19.42 3.20 -2.85
N SER A 131 18.09 3.17 -2.94
CA SER A 131 17.28 4.40 -3.08
C SER A 131 15.79 4.09 -2.88
N THR A 132 14.99 5.12 -2.67
CA THR A 132 13.52 4.99 -2.77
C THR A 132 13.10 4.86 -4.23
N ASP A 133 12.19 3.93 -4.53
CA ASP A 133 11.62 3.73 -5.87
C ASP A 133 10.53 4.75 -6.18
N TYR A 134 10.18 4.90 -7.47
CA TYR A 134 9.00 5.68 -7.90
C TYR A 134 7.74 4.81 -7.86
N PRO A 135 6.58 5.36 -7.49
CA PRO A 135 6.30 6.77 -7.23
C PRO A 135 6.59 7.24 -5.79
N ALA A 136 7.03 6.38 -4.88
CA ALA A 136 7.29 6.76 -3.47
C ALA A 136 8.26 7.95 -3.34
N LYS A 137 9.17 8.09 -4.30
CA LYS A 137 10.14 9.18 -4.37
C LYS A 137 9.52 10.54 -4.68
N TYR A 138 8.31 10.62 -5.22
CA TYR A 138 7.66 11.91 -5.51
C TYR A 138 7.21 12.60 -4.22
N GLU A 139 7.25 13.93 -4.21
CA GLU A 139 6.95 14.77 -3.03
C GLU A 139 5.53 14.57 -2.50
N ASN A 140 4.55 14.46 -3.40
CA ASN A 140 3.12 14.30 -3.08
C ASN A 140 2.72 12.85 -2.76
N VAL A 141 3.67 11.94 -2.54
CA VAL A 141 3.45 10.54 -2.18
C VAL A 141 4.00 10.27 -0.79
N LEU A 142 3.26 9.58 0.05
CA LEU A 142 3.75 9.08 1.33
C LEU A 142 4.56 7.80 1.09
N SER A 143 5.87 7.89 1.22
CA SER A 143 6.77 6.75 1.06
C SER A 143 6.89 5.97 2.36
N ILE A 144 6.73 4.64 2.26
CA ILE A 144 6.73 3.76 3.42
C ILE A 144 7.87 2.76 3.33
N SER A 145 8.73 2.77 4.36
CA SER A 145 9.73 1.74 4.59
C SER A 145 9.25 0.74 5.64
N ALA A 146 9.97 -0.36 5.82
CA ALA A 146 9.56 -1.47 6.66
C ALA A 146 10.43 -1.62 7.91
N VAL A 147 9.79 -2.01 9.03
CA VAL A 147 10.47 -2.41 10.26
C VAL A 147 9.99 -3.77 10.75
N ASP A 148 10.84 -4.44 11.54
CA ASP A 148 10.50 -5.66 12.25
C ASP A 148 9.75 -5.37 13.57
N LYS A 149 9.39 -6.44 14.31
CA LYS A 149 8.73 -6.34 15.62
C LYS A 149 9.54 -5.59 16.68
N ASN A 150 10.86 -5.48 16.51
CA ASN A 150 11.78 -4.75 17.39
C ASN A 150 12.03 -3.31 16.88
N LYS A 151 11.26 -2.87 15.87
CA LYS A 151 11.38 -1.56 15.21
C LYS A 151 12.72 -1.37 14.48
N LYS A 152 13.42 -2.45 14.17
CA LYS A 152 14.62 -2.43 13.35
C LYS A 152 14.25 -2.32 11.88
N ASN A 153 14.98 -1.47 11.15
CA ASN A 153 14.82 -1.30 9.72
C ASN A 153 15.01 -2.64 8.96
N PHE A 154 14.16 -2.88 7.98
CA PHE A 154 14.30 -4.00 7.06
C PHE A 154 15.51 -3.78 6.14
N ALA A 155 16.50 -4.68 6.23
CA ALA A 155 17.79 -4.50 5.55
C ALA A 155 17.71 -4.37 4.02
N TYR A 156 16.65 -4.86 3.42
CA TYR A 156 16.42 -4.75 1.97
C TYR A 156 15.66 -3.49 1.55
N ALA A 157 15.07 -2.74 2.50
CA ALA A 157 14.26 -1.58 2.20
C ALA A 157 15.07 -0.46 1.54
N GLY A 158 14.48 0.20 0.54
CA GLY A 158 15.02 1.41 -0.05
C GLY A 158 15.17 2.53 0.99
N GLN A 159 16.13 3.42 0.79
CA GLN A 159 16.46 4.53 1.69
C GLN A 159 16.42 5.88 0.96
N GLY A 160 16.41 6.96 1.73
CA GLY A 160 16.44 8.33 1.22
C GLY A 160 15.15 9.09 1.52
N LYS A 161 14.26 9.27 0.55
CA LYS A 161 12.96 9.92 0.79
C LYS A 161 12.01 8.92 1.43
N ILE A 162 11.96 8.87 2.76
CA ILE A 162 11.04 8.07 3.57
C ILE A 162 10.16 9.01 4.39
N ASP A 163 8.84 8.86 4.30
CA ASP A 163 7.91 9.62 5.15
C ASP A 163 7.62 8.88 6.45
N PHE A 164 7.38 7.57 6.41
CA PHE A 164 7.11 6.76 7.60
C PHE A 164 7.67 5.35 7.43
N VAL A 165 7.77 4.66 8.56
CA VAL A 165 7.93 3.20 8.60
C VAL A 165 6.70 2.54 9.20
N ALA A 166 6.47 1.27 8.82
CA ALA A 166 5.41 0.44 9.37
C ALA A 166 5.88 -1.03 9.50
N PRO A 167 5.15 -1.88 10.25
CA PRO A 167 5.45 -3.30 10.31
C PRO A 167 5.44 -3.93 8.91
N GLY A 168 6.53 -4.55 8.50
CA GLY A 168 6.68 -5.16 7.18
C GLY A 168 7.63 -6.34 7.15
N VAL A 169 8.06 -6.85 8.32
CA VAL A 169 8.97 -8.00 8.42
C VAL A 169 8.31 -9.11 9.21
N ASN A 170 8.25 -10.30 8.63
CA ASN A 170 7.57 -11.47 9.18
C ASN A 170 6.13 -11.20 9.58
N VAL A 171 5.38 -10.51 8.71
CA VAL A 171 3.97 -10.20 8.93
C VAL A 171 3.06 -11.32 8.41
N PRO A 172 2.01 -11.71 9.16
CA PRO A 172 1.04 -12.68 8.68
C PRO A 172 0.14 -12.05 7.61
N VAL A 173 -0.09 -12.77 6.53
CA VAL A 173 -0.96 -12.38 5.41
C VAL A 173 -1.83 -13.56 5.02
N ILE A 174 -2.89 -13.33 4.24
CA ILE A 174 -3.73 -14.37 3.65
C ILE A 174 -3.38 -14.48 2.16
N ASN A 175 -3.02 -15.69 1.72
CA ASN A 175 -2.75 -15.96 0.31
C ASN A 175 -4.04 -16.23 -0.49
N THR A 176 -3.93 -16.51 -1.79
CA THR A 176 -5.08 -16.78 -2.68
C THR A 176 -5.84 -18.07 -2.36
N GLU A 177 -5.24 -18.96 -1.57
CA GLU A 177 -5.88 -20.20 -1.08
C GLU A 177 -6.65 -19.98 0.25
N GLY A 178 -6.61 -18.74 0.80
CA GLY A 178 -7.21 -18.43 2.09
C GLY A 178 -6.39 -18.92 3.29
N SER A 179 -5.13 -19.31 3.07
CA SER A 179 -4.21 -19.78 4.09
C SER A 179 -3.31 -18.63 4.60
N ILE A 180 -2.85 -18.77 5.86
CA ILE A 180 -1.93 -17.79 6.45
C ILE A 180 -0.51 -18.11 5.99
N GLU A 181 0.16 -17.07 5.49
CA GLU A 181 1.59 -17.07 5.18
C GLU A 181 2.30 -15.97 5.96
N ILE A 182 3.63 -16.09 6.09
CA ILE A 182 4.49 -15.06 6.70
C ILE A 182 5.31 -14.41 5.59
N GLN A 183 5.19 -13.10 5.47
CA GLN A 183 5.82 -12.34 4.40
C GLN A 183 6.65 -11.18 4.93
N SER A 184 7.61 -10.68 4.12
CA SER A 184 8.43 -9.51 4.45
C SER A 184 8.63 -8.64 3.22
N GLY A 185 8.56 -7.32 3.42
CA GLY A 185 8.77 -6.33 2.37
C GLY A 185 8.13 -4.99 2.68
N THR A 186 8.62 -3.94 2.03
CA THR A 186 8.05 -2.59 2.12
C THR A 186 6.61 -2.53 1.59
N SER A 187 6.22 -3.46 0.71
CA SER A 187 4.84 -3.61 0.21
C SER A 187 3.85 -3.86 1.34
N PHE A 188 4.19 -4.77 2.27
CA PHE A 188 3.34 -5.11 3.41
C PHE A 188 3.29 -3.97 4.43
N ALA A 189 4.43 -3.29 4.66
CA ALA A 189 4.48 -2.08 5.47
C ALA A 189 3.58 -0.98 4.88
N THR A 190 3.54 -0.82 3.55
CA THR A 190 2.69 0.14 2.85
C THR A 190 1.21 -0.14 3.06
N ALA A 191 0.80 -1.41 3.01
CA ALA A 191 -0.56 -1.82 3.33
C ALA A 191 -0.91 -1.50 4.79
N TYR A 192 0.00 -1.78 5.73
CA TYR A 192 -0.18 -1.40 7.14
C TYR A 192 -0.36 0.11 7.31
N ALA A 193 0.52 0.91 6.70
CA ALA A 193 0.42 2.37 6.76
C ALA A 193 -0.90 2.88 6.16
N SER A 194 -1.32 2.35 5.01
CA SER A 194 -2.61 2.69 4.38
C SER A 194 -3.79 2.35 5.28
N GLY A 195 -3.76 1.20 5.95
CA GLY A 195 -4.77 0.82 6.94
C GLY A 195 -4.81 1.80 8.13
N VAL A 196 -3.65 2.18 8.68
CA VAL A 196 -3.56 3.18 9.75
C VAL A 196 -4.06 4.55 9.28
N ILE A 197 -3.70 4.98 8.07
CA ILE A 197 -4.17 6.24 7.49
C ILE A 197 -5.68 6.23 7.32
N SER A 198 -6.28 5.10 6.94
CA SER A 198 -7.73 4.97 6.84
C SER A 198 -8.43 5.20 8.18
N LEU A 199 -7.84 4.75 9.30
CA LEU A 199 -8.36 5.04 10.65
C LEU A 199 -8.28 6.54 10.98
N PHE A 200 -7.23 7.24 10.58
CA PHE A 200 -7.16 8.69 10.72
C PHE A 200 -8.26 9.39 9.95
N ILE A 201 -8.47 9.02 8.68
CA ILE A 201 -9.53 9.61 7.83
C ILE A 201 -10.92 9.37 8.43
N GLN A 202 -11.22 8.15 8.91
CA GLN A 202 -12.49 7.81 9.57
C GLN A 202 -12.76 8.68 10.81
N ASN A 203 -11.71 9.19 11.45
CA ASN A 203 -11.79 10.09 12.60
C ASN A 203 -11.61 11.57 12.23
N GLY A 204 -11.78 11.92 10.96
CA GLY A 204 -11.73 13.31 10.47
C GLY A 204 -10.34 13.92 10.33
N LEU A 205 -9.27 13.12 10.50
CA LEU A 205 -7.90 13.56 10.42
C LEU A 205 -7.35 13.27 9.02
N LYS A 206 -7.26 14.29 8.17
CA LYS A 206 -6.76 14.16 6.77
C LYS A 206 -5.44 14.90 6.54
N ASN A 207 -4.91 15.59 7.55
CA ASN A 207 -3.72 16.41 7.42
C ASN A 207 -2.46 15.57 7.68
N LYS A 208 -1.47 15.64 6.78
CA LYS A 208 -0.17 14.95 6.91
C LYS A 208 0.55 15.35 8.20
N GLU A 209 0.49 16.61 8.62
CA GLU A 209 1.13 17.09 9.86
C GLU A 209 0.57 16.42 11.11
N GLU A 210 -0.75 16.17 11.15
CA GLU A 210 -1.38 15.45 12.26
C GLU A 210 -0.91 13.99 12.34
N ILE A 211 -0.74 13.33 11.18
CA ILE A 211 -0.18 11.99 11.11
C ILE A 211 1.28 11.98 11.59
N ILE A 212 2.08 12.96 11.16
CA ILE A 212 3.48 13.15 11.59
C ILE A 212 3.59 13.30 13.10
N ASN A 213 2.73 14.13 13.70
CA ASN A 213 2.75 14.42 15.15
C ASN A 213 2.40 13.20 16.01
N ARG A 214 1.72 12.19 15.43
CA ARG A 214 1.34 10.95 16.11
C ARG A 214 2.30 9.78 15.85
N ALA A 215 3.26 9.94 14.91
CA ALA A 215 4.25 8.93 14.63
C ALA A 215 5.26 8.81 15.79
N GLU A 216 5.66 7.58 16.08
CA GLU A 216 6.72 7.32 17.06
C GLU A 216 8.09 7.52 16.43
N LYS A 217 8.85 8.50 16.91
CA LYS A 217 10.21 8.75 16.44
C LYS A 217 11.11 7.56 16.77
N LEU A 218 11.86 7.08 15.77
CA LEU A 218 12.72 5.90 15.94
C LEU A 218 14.21 6.19 15.77
N GLY A 219 14.62 6.99 14.79
CA GLY A 219 16.03 7.22 14.50
C GLY A 219 16.25 8.12 13.30
N GLU A 220 17.26 7.79 12.50
CA GLU A 220 17.69 8.59 11.36
C GLU A 220 16.59 8.77 10.31
N ILE A 221 16.40 10.03 9.87
CA ILE A 221 15.28 10.40 8.99
C ILE A 221 15.37 9.76 7.60
N SER A 222 16.57 9.51 7.10
CA SER A 222 16.80 8.84 5.81
C SER A 222 16.35 7.36 5.80
N ILE A 223 16.20 6.77 7.00
CA ILE A 223 15.83 5.38 7.21
C ILE A 223 14.39 5.26 7.75
N TYR A 224 14.05 6.07 8.74
CA TYR A 224 12.78 5.98 9.47
C TYR A 224 11.78 7.09 9.14
N GLY A 225 12.18 8.10 8.36
CA GLY A 225 11.34 9.25 8.06
C GLY A 225 10.88 9.95 9.33
N ASN A 226 9.57 10.21 9.42
CA ASN A 226 8.95 10.75 10.62
C ASN A 226 8.75 9.71 11.74
N GLY A 227 9.11 8.45 11.50
CA GLY A 227 9.03 7.36 12.45
C GLY A 227 7.94 6.33 12.14
N LEU A 228 7.61 5.50 13.12
CA LEU A 228 6.60 4.47 13.01
C LEU A 228 5.20 5.08 12.99
N ILE A 229 4.49 4.86 11.87
CA ILE A 229 3.09 5.27 11.77
C ILE A 229 2.23 4.40 12.68
N GLN A 230 1.40 5.02 13.50
CA GLN A 230 0.53 4.33 14.45
C GLN A 230 -0.73 5.14 14.72
N TYR A 231 -1.85 4.46 14.95
CA TYR A 231 -3.08 5.06 15.42
C TYR A 231 -3.18 4.82 16.94
N LYS A 232 -3.18 5.89 17.70
CA LYS A 232 -3.45 5.88 19.15
C LYS A 232 -4.72 6.71 19.39
N ASN A 233 -5.68 6.10 20.06
CA ASN A 233 -6.88 6.82 20.55
C ASN A 233 -6.50 7.89 21.57
#